data_4404e884d742ae719092009bd70157e0
#
_entry.id   4404e884d742ae719092009bd70157e0
#
_cell.length_a   1.000
_cell.length_b   1.000
_cell.length_c   1.000
_cell.angle_alpha   90.00
_cell.angle_beta   90.00
_cell.angle_gamma   90.00
#
_symmetry.space_group_name_H-M   'P 1'
#
loop_
_entity.id
_entity.type
_entity.pdbx_description
1 polymer ?
#
loop_
_entity_poly.entity_id
_entity_poly.type
_entity_poly.pdbx_seq_one_letter_code
_entity_poly.pdbx_strand_id
1 'polypeptide(L)'
;MSKKNIITIFLSAICTLPLWGGQQYYAFLKGDTLRMGNNYMERVMLWNNGAPVTISLTDKQHGKIIPAQGKQPDFSIVKGIPTDATLTVNEIPTNGIHASYLQATVACTIGSLNIERRYRIYA
;
A
#
# COMPACT_ATOMS: atom_id res chain seq x y z
N MET A 1 13.62 -0.96 14.46
CA MET A 1 13.30 -1.87 15.49
C MET A 1 11.92 -1.67 16.05
N SER A 2 11.76 -1.07 17.20
CA SER A 2 10.44 -0.91 17.80
C SER A 2 9.45 -0.18 16.89
N LYS A 3 9.93 0.70 16.07
CA LYS A 3 9.08 1.42 15.13
C LYS A 3 8.29 0.51 14.21
N LYS A 4 8.90 -0.57 13.77
CA LYS A 4 8.23 -1.52 12.88
C LYS A 4 7.05 -2.17 13.56
N ASN A 5 7.22 -2.50 14.81
CA ASN A 5 6.17 -3.16 15.56
C ASN A 5 4.97 -2.23 15.75
N ILE A 6 5.26 -0.98 15.99
CA ILE A 6 4.21 0.00 16.17
C ILE A 6 3.36 0.13 14.93
N ILE A 7 4.00 0.16 13.79
CA ILE A 7 3.29 0.29 12.52
C ILE A 7 2.43 -0.92 12.25
N THR A 8 2.92 -2.09 12.60
CA THR A 8 2.16 -3.31 12.42
C THR A 8 0.90 -3.29 13.27
N ILE A 9 1.00 -2.81 14.49
CA ILE A 9 -0.16 -2.71 15.37
C ILE A 9 -1.19 -1.74 14.80
N PHE A 10 -0.72 -0.63 14.30
CA PHE A 10 -1.59 0.35 13.69
C PHE A 10 -2.36 -0.24 12.53
N LEU A 11 -1.70 -1.01 11.70
CA LEU A 11 -2.34 -1.67 10.60
C LEU A 11 -3.45 -2.60 11.05
N SER A 12 -3.23 -3.31 12.12
CA SER A 12 -4.27 -4.18 12.66
C SER A 12 -5.52 -3.39 13.01
N ALA A 13 -5.34 -2.23 13.60
CA ALA A 13 -6.47 -1.38 13.93
C ALA A 13 -7.19 -0.90 12.67
N ILE A 14 -6.45 -0.54 11.65
CA ILE A 14 -7.04 -0.10 10.40
C ILE A 14 -7.85 -1.20 9.74
N CYS A 15 -7.39 -2.42 9.82
CA CYS A 15 -8.09 -3.54 9.21
C CYS A 15 -9.48 -3.72 9.77
N THR A 16 -9.80 -3.16 10.91
CA THR A 16 -11.15 -3.25 11.45
C THR A 16 -12.08 -2.20 10.88
N LEU A 17 -11.54 -1.16 10.27
CA LEU A 17 -12.35 -0.08 9.73
C LEU A 17 -13.30 -0.52 8.62
N PRO A 18 -12.93 -1.44 7.74
CA PRO A 18 -13.84 -1.89 6.69
C PRO A 18 -15.14 -2.47 7.20
N LEU A 19 -15.19 -2.81 8.47
CA LEU A 19 -16.42 -3.30 9.07
C LEU A 19 -17.48 -2.22 9.15
N TRP A 20 -17.08 -0.97 9.04
CA TRP A 20 -18.01 0.13 8.96
C TRP A 20 -18.56 0.21 7.54
N GLY A 21 -19.83 0.12 7.40
CA GLY A 21 -20.46 -0.03 6.11
C GLY A 21 -20.14 0.99 5.03
N GLY A 22 -19.51 2.10 5.39
CA GLY A 22 -19.17 3.11 4.39
C GLY A 22 -17.79 3.00 3.81
N GLN A 23 -17.02 2.02 4.23
CA GLN A 23 -15.63 1.93 3.78
C GLN A 23 -15.57 1.48 2.34
N GLN A 24 -15.01 2.32 1.48
CA GLN A 24 -14.93 2.08 0.04
C GLN A 24 -13.53 1.87 -0.47
N TYR A 25 -12.53 2.01 0.36
CA TYR A 25 -11.15 1.81 -0.02
C TYR A 25 -10.37 1.25 1.16
N TYR A 26 -9.24 0.65 0.86
CA TYR A 26 -8.42 0.02 1.88
C TYR A 26 -6.96 -0.06 1.42
N ALA A 27 -6.07 -0.16 2.40
CA ALA A 27 -4.68 -0.50 2.19
C ALA A 27 -4.18 -1.17 3.46
N PHE A 28 -3.59 -2.34 3.34
CA PHE A 28 -3.08 -3.05 4.50
C PHE A 28 -1.97 -4.03 4.11
N LEU A 29 -1.13 -4.31 5.08
CA LEU A 29 -0.06 -5.30 4.96
C LEU A 29 -0.43 -6.52 5.79
N LYS A 30 -0.40 -7.67 5.17
CA LYS A 30 -0.62 -8.95 5.86
C LYS A 30 0.49 -9.90 5.45
N GLY A 31 1.36 -10.25 6.39
CA GLY A 31 2.55 -11.02 6.06
C GLY A 31 3.42 -10.24 5.10
N ASP A 32 3.75 -10.85 3.98
CA ASP A 32 4.57 -10.23 2.94
C ASP A 32 3.75 -9.56 1.85
N THR A 33 2.45 -9.50 2.01
CA THR A 33 1.56 -9.02 0.94
C THR A 33 0.93 -7.70 1.32
N LEU A 34 1.15 -6.71 0.48
CA LEU A 34 0.51 -5.41 0.58
C LEU A 34 -0.66 -5.38 -0.40
N ARG A 35 -1.85 -5.14 0.11
CA ARG A 35 -3.06 -5.04 -0.70
C ARG A 35 -3.66 -3.65 -0.56
N MET A 36 -4.05 -3.10 -1.67
CA MET A 36 -4.75 -1.82 -1.68
C MET A 36 -5.77 -1.80 -2.80
N GLY A 37 -6.88 -1.16 -2.55
CA GLY A 37 -7.93 -1.12 -3.55
C GLY A 37 -9.19 -0.43 -3.08
N ASN A 38 -10.21 -0.54 -3.92
CA ASN A 38 -11.54 -0.02 -3.67
C ASN A 38 -12.55 -1.07 -4.12
N ASN A 39 -13.80 -0.65 -4.34
CA ASN A 39 -14.84 -1.57 -4.77
C ASN A 39 -14.66 -2.08 -6.20
N TYR A 40 -13.80 -1.43 -6.99
CA TYR A 40 -13.65 -1.73 -8.41
C TYR A 40 -12.35 -2.44 -8.73
N MET A 41 -11.30 -2.14 -8.01
CA MET A 41 -9.97 -2.66 -8.33
C MET A 41 -9.18 -2.99 -7.07
N GLU A 42 -8.32 -3.98 -7.18
CA GLU A 42 -7.36 -4.30 -6.13
C GLU A 42 -5.98 -4.47 -6.73
N ARG A 43 -5.00 -3.86 -6.10
CA ARG A 43 -3.60 -4.05 -6.44
C ARG A 43 -2.95 -4.88 -5.35
N VAL A 44 -2.30 -5.96 -5.75
CA VAL A 44 -1.61 -6.86 -4.84
C VAL A 44 -0.12 -6.73 -5.08
N MET A 45 0.62 -6.50 -4.03
CA MET A 45 2.06 -6.30 -4.11
C MET A 45 2.78 -7.17 -3.09
N LEU A 46 3.95 -7.64 -3.47
CA LEU A 46 4.89 -8.21 -2.51
C LEU A 46 5.53 -7.04 -1.76
N TRP A 47 5.60 -7.13 -0.45
CA TRP A 47 6.10 -6.04 0.39
C TRP A 47 7.58 -5.72 0.13
N ASN A 48 8.39 -6.74 -0.02
CA ASN A 48 9.80 -6.61 -0.37
C ASN A 48 10.55 -5.57 0.47
N ASN A 49 10.32 -5.58 1.78
CA ASN A 49 10.97 -4.68 2.73
C ASN A 49 10.81 -3.20 2.40
N GLY A 50 9.67 -2.81 1.87
CA GLY A 50 9.38 -1.41 1.58
C GLY A 50 9.76 -0.97 0.18
N ALA A 51 10.13 -1.90 -0.69
CA ALA A 51 10.26 -1.66 -2.12
C ALA A 51 9.25 -2.53 -2.86
N PRO A 52 7.96 -2.18 -2.82
CA PRO A 52 6.89 -3.08 -3.25
C PRO A 52 7.02 -3.49 -4.71
N VAL A 53 6.70 -4.76 -4.96
CA VAL A 53 6.66 -5.32 -6.31
C VAL A 53 5.23 -5.68 -6.63
N THR A 54 4.66 -5.09 -7.64
CA THR A 54 3.29 -5.42 -8.05
C THR A 54 3.21 -6.83 -8.58
N ILE A 55 2.31 -7.62 -8.00
CA ILE A 55 2.07 -9.00 -8.41
C ILE A 55 0.89 -9.07 -9.38
N SER A 56 -0.18 -8.36 -9.09
CA SER A 56 -1.38 -8.42 -9.92
C SER A 56 -2.28 -7.22 -9.69
N LEU A 57 -3.14 -7.01 -10.67
CA LEU A 57 -4.27 -6.08 -10.58
C LEU A 57 -5.53 -6.89 -10.80
N THR A 58 -6.52 -6.67 -9.97
CA THR A 58 -7.81 -7.35 -10.08
C THR A 58 -8.89 -6.35 -10.45
N ASP A 59 -9.60 -6.62 -11.51
CA ASP A 59 -10.83 -5.92 -11.86
C ASP A 59 -11.96 -6.65 -11.15
N LYS A 60 -12.46 -6.06 -10.09
CA LYS A 60 -13.48 -6.71 -9.26
C LYS A 60 -14.83 -6.74 -9.92
N GLN A 61 -15.10 -5.81 -10.81
CA GLN A 61 -16.40 -5.77 -11.50
C GLN A 61 -16.55 -6.93 -12.46
N HIS A 62 -15.47 -7.32 -13.12
CA HIS A 62 -15.51 -8.39 -14.12
C HIS A 62 -14.83 -9.67 -13.64
N GLY A 63 -14.34 -9.70 -12.40
CA GLY A 63 -13.67 -10.86 -11.86
C GLY A 63 -12.38 -11.22 -12.58
N LYS A 64 -11.71 -10.25 -13.16
CA LYS A 64 -10.54 -10.50 -13.99
C LYS A 64 -9.27 -10.13 -13.26
N ILE A 65 -8.31 -11.06 -13.26
CA ILE A 65 -7.01 -10.85 -12.64
C ILE A 65 -5.98 -10.67 -13.74
N ILE A 66 -5.23 -9.58 -13.65
CA ILE A 66 -4.17 -9.26 -14.59
C ILE A 66 -2.84 -9.42 -13.86
N PRO A 67 -2.08 -10.48 -14.13
CA PRO A 67 -0.79 -10.65 -13.48
C PRO A 67 0.22 -9.63 -14.00
N ALA A 68 1.07 -9.16 -13.12
CA ALA A 68 2.16 -8.30 -13.51
C ALA A 68 3.28 -9.16 -14.09
N GLN A 69 3.91 -8.67 -15.14
CA GLN A 69 4.96 -9.43 -15.82
C GLN A 69 6.34 -9.18 -15.26
N GLY A 70 6.54 -8.04 -14.63
CA GLY A 70 7.82 -7.70 -14.06
C GLY A 70 7.97 -8.24 -12.64
N LYS A 71 9.21 -8.38 -12.21
CA LYS A 71 9.54 -8.73 -10.83
C LYS A 71 10.38 -7.63 -10.20
N GLN A 72 10.30 -6.45 -10.79
CA GLN A 72 11.02 -5.29 -10.32
C GLN A 72 10.15 -4.52 -9.33
N PRO A 73 10.75 -3.86 -8.35
CA PRO A 73 10.00 -2.92 -7.53
C PRO A 73 9.29 -1.88 -8.37
N ASP A 74 8.23 -1.31 -7.82
CA ASP A 74 7.46 -0.26 -8.49
C ASP A 74 8.29 0.99 -8.78
N PHE A 75 9.45 1.10 -8.20
CA PHE A 75 10.40 2.14 -8.54
C PHE A 75 11.78 1.50 -8.77
N SER A 76 12.58 2.13 -9.57
CA SER A 76 13.87 1.60 -9.97
C SER A 76 14.91 2.72 -10.00
N ILE A 77 15.03 3.43 -8.88
CA ILE A 77 15.92 4.58 -8.80
C ILE A 77 17.31 4.17 -8.33
N VAL A 78 17.35 3.25 -7.38
CA VAL A 78 18.58 2.85 -6.72
C VAL A 78 18.62 1.35 -6.60
N LYS A 79 19.80 0.79 -6.78
CA LYS A 79 20.03 -0.63 -6.54
C LYS A 79 20.48 -0.84 -5.10
N GLY A 80 20.04 -1.90 -4.49
CA GLY A 80 20.42 -2.25 -3.14
C GLY A 80 19.29 -2.97 -2.42
N ILE A 81 19.57 -3.33 -1.18
CA ILE A 81 18.62 -4.05 -0.33
C ILE A 81 17.90 -3.04 0.54
N PRO A 82 16.57 -2.95 0.44
CA PRO A 82 15.83 -2.02 1.28
C PRO A 82 15.84 -2.46 2.75
N THR A 83 15.92 -1.45 3.63
CA THR A 83 15.89 -1.63 5.07
C THR A 83 14.98 -0.57 5.69
N ASP A 84 14.65 -0.74 6.96
CA ASP A 84 13.88 0.23 7.75
C ASP A 84 12.54 0.58 7.09
N ALA A 85 11.88 -0.44 6.60
CA ALA A 85 10.62 -0.27 5.90
C ALA A 85 9.49 0.11 6.85
N THR A 86 8.68 1.06 6.45
CA THR A 86 7.49 1.46 7.19
C THR A 86 6.31 1.65 6.24
N LEU A 87 5.12 1.41 6.77
CA LEU A 87 3.87 1.69 6.08
C LEU A 87 3.00 2.54 6.97
N THR A 88 2.51 3.64 6.44
CA THR A 88 1.57 4.52 7.13
C THR A 88 0.35 4.69 6.23
N VAL A 89 -0.83 4.52 6.80
CA VAL A 89 -2.08 4.64 6.05
C VAL A 89 -2.94 5.69 6.70
N ASN A 90 -3.31 6.72 5.95
CA ASN A 90 -4.12 7.83 6.43
C ASN A 90 -5.25 8.12 5.46
N GLU A 91 -6.40 8.44 6.00
CA GLU A 91 -7.49 8.94 5.18
C GLU A 91 -7.36 10.46 5.05
N ILE A 92 -7.40 10.94 3.81
CA ILE A 92 -7.32 12.36 3.51
C ILE A 92 -8.72 12.80 3.09
N PRO A 93 -9.37 13.65 3.89
CA PRO A 93 -10.74 14.05 3.58
C PRO A 93 -10.80 14.97 2.37
N THR A 94 -11.98 15.05 1.78
CA THR A 94 -12.22 15.99 0.70
C THR A 94 -12.06 17.43 1.20
N ASN A 95 -11.54 18.29 0.35
CA ASN A 95 -11.44 19.72 0.65
C ASN A 95 -12.28 20.56 -0.31
N GLY A 96 -13.21 19.92 -1.03
CA GLY A 96 -14.02 20.61 -2.02
C GLY A 96 -13.40 20.66 -3.41
N ILE A 97 -12.12 20.41 -3.52
CA ILE A 97 -11.42 20.37 -4.79
C ILE A 97 -11.20 18.95 -5.27
N HIS A 98 -10.86 18.07 -4.35
CA HIS A 98 -10.67 16.66 -4.65
C HIS A 98 -11.56 15.81 -3.75
N ALA A 99 -11.89 14.60 -4.20
CA ALA A 99 -12.58 13.62 -3.38
C ALA A 99 -11.65 13.15 -2.25
N SER A 100 -12.25 12.60 -1.21
CA SER A 100 -11.46 11.95 -0.17
C SER A 100 -10.73 10.75 -0.75
N TYR A 101 -9.58 10.43 -0.17
CA TYR A 101 -8.82 9.27 -0.59
C TYR A 101 -8.03 8.70 0.58
N LEU A 102 -7.65 7.46 0.44
CA LEU A 102 -6.76 6.82 1.38
C LEU A 102 -5.33 6.97 0.84
N GLN A 103 -4.42 7.39 1.69
CA GLN A 103 -3.02 7.52 1.30
C GLN A 103 -2.19 6.49 2.04
N ALA A 104 -1.56 5.62 1.29
CA ALA A 104 -0.62 4.65 1.82
C ALA A 104 0.79 5.15 1.51
N THR A 105 1.56 5.40 2.54
CA THR A 105 2.93 5.88 2.42
C THR A 105 3.87 4.75 2.79
N VAL A 106 4.66 4.34 1.82
CA VAL A 106 5.67 3.29 2.00
C VAL A 106 7.03 3.97 2.01
N ALA A 107 7.79 3.76 3.05
CA ALA A 107 9.12 4.33 3.18
C ALA A 107 10.14 3.25 3.45
N CYS A 108 11.32 3.39 2.90
CA CYS A 108 12.43 2.51 3.18
C CYS A 108 13.75 3.24 2.94
N THR A 109 14.83 2.61 3.35
CA THR A 109 16.18 3.12 3.14
C THR A 109 16.93 2.15 2.24
N ILE A 110 17.55 2.65 1.19
CA ILE A 110 18.44 1.86 0.35
C ILE A 110 19.77 2.58 0.30
N GLY A 111 20.80 1.98 0.88
CA GLY A 111 22.08 2.65 1.04
C GLY A 111 21.94 3.87 1.94
N SER A 112 22.27 5.04 1.43
CA SER A 112 22.13 6.29 2.16
C SER A 112 20.88 7.07 1.78
N LEU A 113 20.03 6.51 0.91
CA LEU A 113 18.84 7.19 0.45
C LEU A 113 17.61 6.76 1.23
N ASN A 114 16.84 7.74 1.66
CA ASN A 114 15.52 7.51 2.20
C ASN A 114 14.50 7.69 1.08
N ILE A 115 13.74 6.66 0.81
CA ILE A 115 12.80 6.64 -0.28
C ILE A 115 11.40 6.56 0.29
N GLU A 116 10.54 7.42 -0.21
CA GLU A 116 9.14 7.45 0.19
C GLU A 116 8.28 7.34 -1.05
N ARG A 117 7.30 6.44 -1.03
CA ARG A 117 6.35 6.25 -2.09
C ARG A 117 4.94 6.40 -1.54
N ARG A 118 4.14 7.20 -2.21
CA ARG A 118 2.76 7.44 -1.78
C ARG A 118 1.80 6.89 -2.81
N TYR A 119 0.85 6.13 -2.33
CA TYR A 119 -0.23 5.59 -3.15
C TYR A 119 -1.52 6.26 -2.69
N ARG A 120 -2.31 6.71 -3.63
CA ARG A 120 -3.61 7.30 -3.34
C ARG A 120 -4.68 6.39 -3.90
N ILE A 121 -5.59 6.00 -3.02
CA ILE A 121 -6.67 5.10 -3.38
C ILE A 121 -7.99 5.88 -3.24
N TYR A 122 -8.67 6.02 -4.34
CA TYR A 122 -9.97 6.69 -4.38
C TYR A 122 -11.08 5.67 -4.35
N ALA A 123 -12.26 6.09 -3.90
CA ALA A 123 -13.43 5.21 -3.87
C ALA A 123 -13.99 4.92 -5.26
#